data_8408cde0cf1d6a6d5062852312538534
#
_entry.id   8408cde0cf1d6a6d5062852312538534
#
_cell.length_a   1.000
_cell.length_b   1.000
_cell.length_c   1.000
_cell.angle_alpha   90.00
_cell.angle_beta   90.00
_cell.angle_gamma   90.00
#
_symmetry.space_group_name_H-M   'P 1'
#
loop_
_entity.id
_entity.type
_entity.pdbx_description
1 polymer ?
#
loop_
_entity_poly.entity_id
_entity_poly.type
_entity_poly.pdbx_seq_one_letter_code
_entity_poly.pdbx_strand_id
1 'polypeptide(L)' 'MLKIDGHDNAILGPAMIWRNNTTVDVLVYDAEIIRDNLVKQGMDPEEAREYIEFNIEGAYVGEHTPVLVWPEDQWDLEEE' A
#
# COMPACT_ATOMS: atom_id res chain seq x y z
N MET A 1 13.50 1.17 -6.98
CA MET A 1 12.16 0.99 -6.41
C MET A 1 11.50 2.33 -6.24
N LEU A 2 10.21 2.39 -6.51
CA LEU A 2 9.46 3.63 -6.37
C LEU A 2 8.95 3.79 -4.95
N LYS A 3 8.84 5.04 -4.51
CA LYS A 3 8.36 5.38 -3.18
C LYS A 3 7.10 6.20 -3.26
N ILE A 4 6.28 6.11 -2.22
CA ILE A 4 5.11 6.97 -2.06
C ILE A 4 5.55 8.14 -1.18
N ASP A 5 5.53 9.35 -1.75
CA ASP A 5 6.02 10.53 -1.02
C ASP A 5 5.18 10.78 0.23
N GLY A 6 5.87 11.11 1.31
CA GLY A 6 5.18 11.51 2.53
C GLY A 6 4.78 10.37 3.44
N HIS A 7 5.11 9.14 3.09
CA HIS A 7 4.68 7.99 3.88
C HIS A 7 5.82 7.03 4.18
N ASP A 8 7.02 7.60 4.36
CA ASP A 8 8.18 6.74 4.66
C ASP A 8 7.99 5.94 5.93
N ASN A 9 7.22 6.46 6.89
CA ASN A 9 6.97 5.74 8.14
C ASN A 9 6.11 4.50 7.93
N ALA A 10 5.51 4.34 6.75
CA ALA A 10 4.67 3.19 6.47
C ALA A 10 5.41 2.08 5.72
N ILE A 11 6.67 2.28 5.39
CA ILE A 11 7.42 1.29 4.62
C ILE A 11 7.69 0.08 5.50
N LEU A 12 7.27 -1.09 5.03
CA LEU A 12 7.55 -2.36 5.72
C LEU A 12 8.83 -3.00 5.21
N GLY A 13 9.18 -2.78 3.95
CA GLY A 13 10.38 -3.34 3.38
C GLY A 13 10.17 -3.66 1.91
N PRO A 14 11.19 -4.23 1.28
CA PRO A 14 11.08 -4.62 -0.13
C PRO A 14 10.48 -6.01 -0.24
N ALA A 15 9.90 -6.28 -1.40
CA ALA A 15 9.41 -7.60 -1.75
C ALA A 15 9.72 -7.84 -3.21
N MET A 16 9.93 -9.10 -3.56
CA MET A 16 10.13 -9.49 -4.94
C MET A 16 8.84 -10.09 -5.46
N ILE A 17 8.30 -9.52 -6.52
CA ILE A 17 7.04 -9.97 -7.07
C ILE A 17 7.18 -10.21 -8.57
N TRP A 18 6.21 -10.92 -9.13
CA TRP A 18 6.18 -11.18 -10.56
C TRP A 18 5.40 -10.09 -11.27
N ARG A 19 6.00 -9.53 -12.30
CA ARG A 19 5.32 -8.60 -13.20
C ARG A 19 5.87 -8.78 -14.60
N ASN A 20 4.99 -8.88 -15.56
CA ASN A 20 5.39 -8.98 -16.96
C ASN A 20 6.37 -10.14 -17.17
N ASN A 21 6.10 -11.27 -16.54
CA ASN A 21 6.88 -12.50 -16.69
C ASN A 21 8.30 -12.38 -16.15
N THR A 22 8.55 -11.46 -15.24
CA THR A 22 9.85 -11.34 -14.59
C THR A 22 9.64 -10.96 -13.14
N THR A 23 10.67 -11.10 -12.33
CA THR A 23 10.59 -10.66 -10.94
C THR A 23 11.16 -9.26 -10.81
N VAL A 24 10.51 -8.45 -10.01
CA VAL A 24 10.97 -7.09 -9.73
C VAL A 24 10.89 -6.83 -8.24
N ASP A 25 11.74 -5.93 -7.76
CA ASP A 25 11.69 -5.50 -6.37
C ASP A 25 10.78 -4.30 -6.25
N VAL A 26 9.90 -4.34 -5.25
CA VAL A 26 8.99 -3.23 -4.96
C VAL A 26 9.02 -2.98 -3.47
N LEU A 27 8.63 -1.77 -3.07
CA LEU A 27 8.43 -1.46 -1.67
C LEU A 27 7.03 -1.88 -1.25
N VAL A 28 6.93 -2.40 -0.02
CA VAL A 28 5.66 -2.78 0.57
C VAL A 28 5.33 -1.78 1.66
N TYR A 29 4.13 -1.25 1.63
CA TYR A 29 3.68 -0.24 2.57
C TYR A 29 2.54 -0.78 3.41
N ASP A 30 2.51 -0.33 4.66
CA ASP A 30 1.40 -0.60 5.57
C ASP A 30 0.33 0.45 5.30
N ALA A 31 -0.75 0.03 4.66
CA ALA A 31 -1.81 0.96 4.27
C ALA A 31 -2.50 1.57 5.48
N GLU A 32 -2.51 0.87 6.61
CA GLU A 32 -3.13 1.44 7.80
C GLU A 32 -2.33 2.60 8.37
N ILE A 33 -1.02 2.53 8.27
CA ILE A 33 -0.21 3.66 8.69
C ILE A 33 -0.42 4.84 7.74
N ILE A 34 -0.55 4.57 6.45
CA ILE A 34 -0.86 5.63 5.50
C ILE A 34 -2.20 6.26 5.85
N ARG A 35 -3.21 5.44 6.18
CA ARG A 35 -4.51 5.96 6.60
C ARG A 35 -4.35 6.87 7.83
N ASP A 36 -3.59 6.41 8.82
CA ASP A 36 -3.38 7.21 10.02
C ASP A 36 -2.71 8.53 9.70
N ASN A 37 -1.75 8.53 8.78
CA ASN A 37 -1.10 9.77 8.36
C ASN A 37 -2.12 10.74 7.77
N LEU A 38 -3.03 10.23 6.94
CA LEU A 38 -4.03 11.07 6.31
C LEU A 38 -5.04 11.58 7.34
N VAL A 39 -5.39 10.76 8.31
CA VAL A 39 -6.29 11.19 9.37
C VAL A 39 -5.65 12.34 10.16
N LYS A 40 -4.35 12.25 10.42
CA LYS A 40 -3.65 13.34 11.11
C LYS A 40 -3.64 14.61 10.29
N GLN A 41 -3.80 14.51 8.98
CA GLN A 41 -3.85 15.67 8.11
C GLN A 41 -5.27 16.24 7.99
N GLY A 42 -6.24 15.62 8.67
CA GLY A 42 -7.58 16.14 8.72
C GLY A 42 -8.64 15.32 8.01
N MET A 43 -8.27 14.18 7.46
CA MET A 43 -9.26 13.34 6.80
C MET A 43 -10.00 12.47 7.79
N ASP A 44 -11.27 12.23 7.50
CA ASP A 44 -12.04 11.22 8.20
C ASP A 44 -11.48 9.83 7.85
N PRO A 45 -11.50 8.86 8.78
CA PRO A 45 -10.91 7.54 8.48
C PRO A 45 -11.48 6.85 7.26
N GLU A 46 -12.78 6.94 7.04
CA GLU A 46 -13.36 6.32 5.84
C GLU A 46 -12.92 7.05 4.58
N GLU A 47 -12.85 8.36 4.67
CA GLU A 47 -12.38 9.18 3.57
C GLU A 47 -10.93 8.85 3.23
N ALA A 48 -10.11 8.66 4.27
CA ALA A 48 -8.71 8.34 4.07
C ALA A 48 -8.57 6.99 3.38
N ARG A 49 -9.37 6.00 3.78
CA ARG A 49 -9.31 4.69 3.15
C ARG A 49 -9.71 4.75 1.69
N GLU A 50 -10.77 5.51 1.38
CA GLU A 50 -11.17 5.66 -0.01
C GLU A 50 -10.10 6.36 -0.83
N TYR A 51 -9.46 7.37 -0.24
CA TYR A 51 -8.38 8.06 -0.92
C TYR A 51 -7.26 7.08 -1.29
N ILE A 52 -6.90 6.21 -0.34
CA ILE A 52 -5.84 5.23 -0.59
C ILE A 52 -6.24 4.30 -1.72
N GLU A 53 -7.48 3.80 -1.69
CA GLU A 53 -7.93 2.85 -2.68
C GLU A 53 -7.97 3.44 -4.08
N PHE A 54 -8.38 4.69 -4.22
CA PHE A 54 -8.55 5.28 -5.53
C PHE A 54 -7.29 5.96 -6.04
N ASN A 55 -6.47 6.51 -5.16
CA ASN A 55 -5.38 7.36 -5.59
C ASN A 55 -4.00 6.75 -5.38
N ILE A 56 -3.90 5.74 -4.54
CA ILE A 56 -2.61 5.13 -4.26
C ILE A 56 -2.63 3.68 -4.71
N GLU A 57 -3.57 2.91 -4.19
CA GLU A 57 -3.62 1.48 -4.49
C GLU A 57 -3.98 1.23 -5.94
N GLY A 58 -4.83 2.07 -6.50
CA GLY A 58 -5.25 1.95 -7.88
C GLY A 58 -4.28 2.53 -8.90
N ALA A 59 -3.24 3.21 -8.45
CA ALA A 59 -2.31 3.87 -9.36
C ALA A 59 -1.22 2.89 -9.77
N TYR A 60 -1.08 2.64 -11.07
CA TYR A 60 -0.02 1.79 -11.60
C TYR A 60 0.94 2.68 -12.36
N VAL A 61 2.17 2.74 -11.89
CA VAL A 61 3.18 3.63 -12.46
C VAL A 61 4.40 2.84 -12.97
N GLY A 62 4.16 1.58 -13.42
CA GLY A 62 5.23 0.77 -13.97
C GLY A 62 5.47 -0.46 -13.12
N GLU A 63 6.50 -1.22 -13.49
CA GLU A 63 6.76 -2.50 -12.86
C GLU A 63 7.13 -2.39 -11.40
N HIS A 64 7.65 -1.24 -10.98
CA HIS A 64 8.10 -1.04 -9.60
C HIS A 64 7.06 -0.34 -8.74
N THR A 65 5.79 -0.34 -9.17
CA THR A 65 4.70 0.24 -8.37
C THR A 65 4.67 -0.41 -7.00
N PRO A 66 4.65 0.40 -5.92
CA PRO A 66 4.60 -0.16 -4.57
C PRO A 66 3.35 -0.97 -4.32
N VAL A 67 3.47 -1.89 -3.38
CA VAL A 67 2.37 -2.77 -2.98
C VAL A 67 1.91 -2.34 -1.58
N LEU A 68 0.60 -2.34 -1.38
CA LEU A 68 0.01 -1.96 -0.10
C LEU A 68 -0.59 -3.18 0.55
N VAL A 69 -0.43 -3.27 1.89
CA VAL A 69 -1.08 -4.32 2.66
C VAL A 69 -1.92 -3.65 3.75
N TRP A 70 -3.01 -4.32 4.13
CA TRP A 70 -3.90 -3.89 5.19
C TRP A 70 -3.81 -4.93 6.30
N PRO A 71 -2.83 -4.78 7.23
CA PRO A 71 -2.51 -5.89 8.15
C PRO A 71 -3.65 -6.27 9.07
N GLU A 72 -4.54 -5.33 9.40
CA GLU A 72 -5.60 -5.62 10.34
C GLU A 72 -6.93 -5.95 9.69
N ASP A 73 -6.99 -5.92 8.35
CA ASP A 73 -8.20 -6.34 7.67
C ASP A 73 -8.41 -7.81 7.95
N GLN A 74 -9.65 -8.17 8.17
CA GLN A 74 -9.99 -9.57 8.39
C GLN A 74 -9.98 -10.31 7.09
N TRP A 75 -9.42 -11.48 7.12
CA TRP A 75 -9.45 -12.36 5.97
C TRP A 75 -9.34 -13.78 6.49
N ASP A 76 -9.88 -14.68 5.72
CA ASP A 76 -10.12 -16.03 6.18
C ASP A 76 -9.12 -16.98 5.57
N LEU A 77 -8.20 -17.47 6.39
CA LEU A 77 -7.22 -18.44 5.94
C LEU A 77 -7.68 -19.87 6.13
N GLU A 78 -8.85 -20.08 6.66
CA GLU A 78 -9.33 -21.42 6.94
C GLU A 78 -10.02 -22.06 5.78
N GLU A 79 -10.10 -21.36 4.69
CA GLU A 79 -10.80 -21.84 3.52
C GLU A 79 -10.10 -22.99 2.85
N GLU A 80 -8.86 -23.16 3.10
CA GLU A 80 -8.13 -24.20 2.40
C GLU A 80 -8.65 -25.54 2.61
#